data_b9eb939436242a5da665bc3813088243
#
_entry.id   b9eb939436242a5da665bc3813088243
#
_cell.length_a   1.000
_cell.length_b   1.000
_cell.length_c   1.000
_cell.angle_alpha   90.00
_cell.angle_beta   90.00
_cell.angle_gamma   90.00
#
_symmetry.space_group_name_H-M   'P 1'
#
loop_
_entity.id
_entity.type
_entity.pdbx_description
1 polymer ?
#
loop_
_entity_poly.entity_id
_entity_poly.type
_entity_poly.pdbx_seq_one_letter_code
_entity_poly.pdbx_strand_id
1 'polypeptide(L)'
;MHQQKKYQELLAKADYKLWHANVQARKNFHDSIFPPQSGHPDYNLHADDIDFQIEADYIGFMCPGMPQTINKMVDKIGHIMNYGEGVYGGTFIASLYAEAYMQSDILKIINKALLSIPIESDYSKIIQDVIAWHKQYPTDWRKTWRELESKWRPLNICEAGKKFNIDAKLNGAYIVLGLLYGEGDFDKTLEITTRCGQDSDCNPSNAAAVLGVVKGFSGLPTAYQEVVKQMGDSLFLHTSYSFNTAVKKTMDYAFEIISENEGEIMDTTVVVNIQKPVALPIEDAFPRITLSKRLTIDKEKQSEWNIRGAWTIDKENTVLYSNKAGDEISLTFDGTGISIEGWWVKDGGKADIYVDGIWKRTIDCFFYYAEQEHRGINIYHILNLPQGNHTIRLVVKGEKRAESTGTIIGITGAVVYKTVP
;
A
#
# COMPACT_ATOMS: atom_id res chain seq x y z
N MET A 1 3.51 12.68 17.97
CA MET A 1 2.07 12.84 18.28
C MET A 1 1.39 14.00 17.54
N HIS A 2 1.90 15.24 17.56
CA HIS A 2 1.21 16.39 16.94
C HIS A 2 1.15 16.28 15.39
N GLN A 3 2.24 15.91 14.72
CA GLN A 3 2.31 15.74 13.27
C GLN A 3 1.44 14.57 12.79
N GLN A 4 1.46 13.44 13.47
CA GLN A 4 0.61 12.29 13.16
C GLN A 4 -0.88 12.66 13.24
N LYS A 5 -1.28 13.37 14.32
CA LYS A 5 -2.66 13.85 14.45
C LYS A 5 -3.06 14.79 13.30
N LYS A 6 -2.17 15.71 12.90
CA LYS A 6 -2.41 16.63 11.80
C LYS A 6 -2.58 15.88 10.46
N TYR A 7 -1.75 14.89 10.19
CA TYR A 7 -1.87 14.05 8.99
C TYR A 7 -3.18 13.27 8.98
N GLN A 8 -3.57 12.66 10.10
CA GLN A 8 -4.86 11.98 10.25
C GLN A 8 -6.04 12.91 9.98
N GLU A 9 -6.00 14.15 10.51
CA GLU A 9 -7.04 15.14 10.28
C GLU A 9 -7.14 15.57 8.81
N LEU A 10 -6.01 15.69 8.12
CA LEU A 10 -5.97 16.00 6.68
C LEU A 10 -6.53 14.86 5.86
N LEU A 11 -6.10 13.63 6.12
CA LEU A 11 -6.55 12.44 5.39
C LEU A 11 -8.06 12.21 5.60
N ALA A 12 -8.57 12.37 6.81
CA ALA A 12 -10.00 12.23 7.12
C ALA A 12 -10.87 13.27 6.43
N LYS A 13 -10.34 14.50 6.19
CA LYS A 13 -11.07 15.62 5.57
C LYS A 13 -10.82 15.77 4.07
N ALA A 14 -9.95 14.94 3.47
CA ALA A 14 -9.66 15.04 2.05
C ALA A 14 -10.94 14.89 1.22
N ASP A 15 -11.19 15.83 0.34
CA ASP A 15 -12.35 15.90 -0.55
C ASP A 15 -12.05 15.38 -1.97
N TYR A 16 -10.93 14.69 -2.13
CA TYR A 16 -10.49 14.05 -3.36
C TYR A 16 -10.38 12.54 -3.19
N LYS A 17 -10.36 11.82 -4.30
CA LYS A 17 -10.28 10.37 -4.32
C LYS A 17 -8.97 9.90 -3.70
N LEU A 18 -9.07 8.95 -2.79
CA LEU A 18 -7.98 8.13 -2.28
C LEU A 18 -8.10 6.70 -2.81
N TRP A 19 -6.99 5.95 -2.75
CA TRP A 19 -6.89 4.60 -3.25
C TRP A 19 -6.46 3.64 -2.14
N HIS A 20 -6.78 2.36 -2.29
CA HIS A 20 -6.23 1.22 -1.56
C HIS A 20 -6.06 1.44 -0.04
N ALA A 21 -4.84 1.37 0.48
CA ALA A 21 -4.56 1.50 1.91
C ALA A 21 -4.97 2.88 2.47
N ASN A 22 -4.82 3.94 1.69
CA ASN A 22 -5.22 5.29 2.07
C ASN A 22 -6.75 5.45 2.19
N VAL A 23 -7.53 4.91 1.25
CA VAL A 23 -9.00 4.97 1.35
C VAL A 23 -9.51 4.12 2.50
N GLN A 24 -8.89 2.96 2.75
CA GLN A 24 -9.22 2.14 3.90
C GLN A 24 -8.87 2.84 5.22
N ALA A 25 -7.71 3.49 5.31
CA ALA A 25 -7.33 4.28 6.49
C ALA A 25 -8.31 5.43 6.74
N ARG A 26 -8.75 6.15 5.70
CA ARG A 26 -9.79 7.17 5.82
C ARG A 26 -11.10 6.58 6.37
N LYS A 27 -11.52 5.44 5.83
CA LYS A 27 -12.70 4.72 6.32
C LYS A 27 -12.54 4.34 7.79
N ASN A 28 -11.39 3.79 8.16
CA ASN A 28 -11.07 3.41 9.53
C ASN A 28 -11.13 4.61 10.51
N PHE A 29 -10.61 5.78 10.12
CA PHE A 29 -10.71 6.99 10.95
C PHE A 29 -12.15 7.41 11.21
N HIS A 30 -13.02 7.33 10.19
CA HIS A 30 -14.44 7.61 10.36
C HIS A 30 -15.16 6.55 11.22
N ASP A 31 -14.63 5.33 11.29
CA ASP A 31 -15.10 4.26 12.16
C ASP A 31 -14.42 4.28 13.54
N SER A 32 -13.65 5.34 13.85
CA SER A 32 -12.91 5.52 15.11
C SER A 32 -11.79 4.49 15.33
N ILE A 33 -11.23 3.95 14.25
CA ILE A 33 -10.06 3.07 14.25
C ILE A 33 -8.86 3.92 13.84
N PHE A 34 -7.93 4.19 14.79
CA PHE A 34 -6.80 5.09 14.62
C PHE A 34 -5.47 4.32 14.53
N PRO A 35 -4.38 4.95 14.04
CA PRO A 35 -3.05 4.32 14.02
C PRO A 35 -2.57 3.85 15.41
N PRO A 36 -1.87 2.71 15.45
CA PRO A 36 -1.44 1.88 14.33
C PRO A 36 -2.52 0.92 13.79
N GLN A 37 -3.69 0.81 14.44
CA GLN A 37 -4.74 -0.13 14.05
C GLN A 37 -5.33 0.18 12.67
N SER A 38 -5.35 1.44 12.24
CA SER A 38 -5.89 1.80 10.91
C SER A 38 -5.10 1.21 9.75
N GLY A 39 -3.80 0.97 9.93
CA GLY A 39 -2.95 0.25 8.97
C GLY A 39 -2.88 -1.26 9.21
N HIS A 40 -3.30 -1.74 10.39
CA HIS A 40 -3.13 -3.13 10.79
C HIS A 40 -3.94 -4.11 9.93
N PRO A 41 -3.40 -5.31 9.61
CA PRO A 41 -4.07 -6.34 8.79
C PRO A 41 -5.50 -6.69 9.21
N ASP A 42 -5.87 -6.59 10.48
CA ASP A 42 -7.23 -6.86 10.95
C ASP A 42 -8.28 -5.84 10.46
N TYR A 43 -7.83 -4.64 10.09
CA TYR A 43 -8.70 -3.52 9.71
C TYR A 43 -8.41 -2.98 8.30
N ASN A 44 -7.28 -3.37 7.70
CA ASN A 44 -6.87 -2.90 6.40
C ASN A 44 -6.37 -4.07 5.54
N LEU A 45 -7.19 -4.53 4.58
CA LEU A 45 -6.79 -5.60 3.66
C LEU A 45 -5.64 -5.16 2.72
N HIS A 46 -5.39 -3.86 2.64
CA HIS A 46 -4.34 -3.23 1.86
C HIS A 46 -3.07 -2.94 2.69
N ALA A 47 -2.91 -3.57 3.86
CA ALA A 47 -1.80 -3.29 4.78
C ALA A 47 -0.41 -3.45 4.16
N ASP A 48 -0.23 -4.32 3.17
CA ASP A 48 1.02 -4.55 2.45
C ASP A 48 1.00 -4.07 0.98
N ASP A 49 0.06 -3.18 0.63
CA ASP A 49 0.04 -2.49 -0.65
C ASP A 49 1.05 -1.32 -0.69
N ILE A 50 1.26 -0.79 -1.89
CA ILE A 50 2.33 0.19 -2.19
C ILE A 50 2.13 1.59 -1.60
N ASP A 51 0.98 1.92 -1.00
CA ASP A 51 0.63 3.31 -0.69
C ASP A 51 1.74 4.05 0.07
N PHE A 52 2.21 3.49 1.20
CA PHE A 52 3.30 4.11 1.93
C PHE A 52 4.65 4.03 1.19
N GLN A 53 4.87 2.98 0.39
CA GLN A 53 6.10 2.86 -0.41
C GLN A 53 6.27 4.03 -1.38
N ILE A 54 5.19 4.44 -2.05
CA ILE A 54 5.21 5.55 -3.01
C ILE A 54 5.11 6.94 -2.33
N GLU A 55 4.76 6.99 -1.05
CA GLU A 55 4.67 8.23 -0.29
C GLU A 55 5.92 8.51 0.56
N ALA A 56 6.81 7.53 0.75
CA ALA A 56 7.98 7.65 1.62
C ALA A 56 9.13 8.48 1.03
N ASP A 57 9.04 8.93 -0.20
CA ASP A 57 10.07 9.68 -0.93
C ASP A 57 10.58 10.88 -0.13
N TYR A 58 9.66 11.71 0.39
CA TYR A 58 10.03 12.92 1.13
C TYR A 58 10.83 12.59 2.40
N ILE A 59 10.59 11.45 3.04
CA ILE A 59 11.35 11.02 4.23
C ILE A 59 12.81 10.76 3.83
N GLY A 60 13.00 10.01 2.73
CA GLY A 60 14.34 9.70 2.23
C GLY A 60 15.11 10.95 1.78
N PHE A 61 14.42 11.86 1.08
CA PHE A 61 15.04 13.13 0.64
C PHE A 61 15.46 14.05 1.78
N MET A 62 14.74 14.02 2.90
CA MET A 62 15.07 14.82 4.08
C MET A 62 16.14 14.20 4.99
N CYS A 63 16.53 12.94 4.77
CA CYS A 63 17.40 12.18 5.68
C CYS A 63 18.65 11.61 4.99
N PRO A 64 19.48 12.44 4.30
CA PRO A 64 20.69 11.95 3.61
C PRO A 64 21.62 11.22 4.59
N GLY A 65 21.95 9.95 4.33
CA GLY A 65 22.84 9.14 5.17
C GLY A 65 22.33 8.84 6.59
N MET A 66 21.01 9.06 6.88
CA MET A 66 20.46 8.94 8.23
C MET A 66 19.36 7.87 8.36
N PRO A 67 19.65 6.58 8.11
CA PRO A 67 18.64 5.52 8.09
C PRO A 67 17.93 5.30 9.43
N GLN A 68 18.55 5.56 10.58
CA GLN A 68 17.86 5.42 11.87
C GLN A 68 16.85 6.56 12.11
N THR A 69 17.09 7.74 11.56
CA THR A 69 16.14 8.85 11.57
C THR A 69 14.93 8.52 10.67
N ILE A 70 15.17 7.92 9.50
CA ILE A 70 14.11 7.35 8.63
C ILE A 70 13.24 6.40 9.43
N ASN A 71 13.81 5.41 10.11
CA ASN A 71 13.07 4.40 10.88
C ASN A 71 12.12 5.04 11.91
N LYS A 72 12.57 6.10 12.62
CA LYS A 72 11.73 6.83 13.59
C LYS A 72 10.54 7.55 12.94
N MET A 73 10.69 8.00 11.69
CA MET A 73 9.63 8.68 10.94
C MET A 73 8.65 7.66 10.35
N VAL A 74 9.15 6.61 9.73
CA VAL A 74 8.33 5.56 9.09
C VAL A 74 7.52 4.78 10.10
N ASP A 75 8.04 4.49 11.30
CA ASP A 75 7.30 3.87 12.39
C ASP A 75 6.02 4.63 12.76
N LYS A 76 6.03 5.96 12.64
CA LYS A 76 4.88 6.81 12.97
C LYS A 76 3.93 7.04 11.81
N ILE A 77 4.46 7.14 10.59
CA ILE A 77 3.69 7.57 9.42
C ILE A 77 3.20 6.36 8.65
N GLY A 78 4.04 5.35 8.46
CA GLY A 78 3.69 4.14 7.73
C GLY A 78 2.48 3.41 8.31
N HIS A 79 2.38 3.34 9.64
CA HIS A 79 1.27 2.70 10.35
C HIS A 79 -0.06 3.47 10.30
N ILE A 80 -0.12 4.60 9.61
CA ILE A 80 -1.40 5.27 9.34
C ILE A 80 -2.23 4.45 8.36
N MET A 81 -1.59 3.90 7.31
CA MET A 81 -2.27 3.19 6.24
C MET A 81 -1.72 1.78 5.97
N ASN A 82 -0.48 1.48 6.31
CA ASN A 82 0.17 0.20 6.04
C ASN A 82 0.66 -0.49 7.32
N TYR A 83 1.10 -1.73 7.18
CA TYR A 83 1.69 -2.55 8.25
C TYR A 83 2.66 -3.56 7.64
N GLY A 84 3.65 -4.07 8.43
CA GLY A 84 4.55 -5.11 7.97
C GLY A 84 5.22 -4.80 6.63
N GLU A 85 4.94 -5.60 5.62
CA GLU A 85 5.60 -5.53 4.31
C GLU A 85 5.36 -4.18 3.60
N GLY A 86 4.21 -3.54 3.78
CA GLY A 86 3.95 -2.19 3.24
C GLY A 86 4.79 -1.10 3.92
N VAL A 87 5.01 -1.21 5.24
CA VAL A 87 5.91 -0.32 5.99
C VAL A 87 7.36 -0.57 5.60
N TYR A 88 7.76 -1.83 5.41
CA TYR A 88 9.11 -2.16 4.94
C TYR A 88 9.37 -1.62 3.53
N GLY A 89 8.35 -1.61 2.65
CA GLY A 89 8.43 -1.00 1.33
C GLY A 89 8.81 0.48 1.39
N GLY A 90 8.07 1.27 2.17
CA GLY A 90 8.40 2.69 2.37
C GLY A 90 9.75 2.92 3.03
N THR A 91 10.10 2.08 4.02
CA THR A 91 11.41 2.14 4.69
C THR A 91 12.55 1.88 3.72
N PHE A 92 12.41 0.85 2.86
CA PHE A 92 13.40 0.49 1.87
C PHE A 92 13.59 1.60 0.83
N ILE A 93 12.50 2.15 0.28
CA ILE A 93 12.55 3.24 -0.71
C ILE A 93 13.19 4.50 -0.11
N ALA A 94 12.78 4.92 1.09
CA ALA A 94 13.41 6.06 1.77
C ALA A 94 14.90 5.83 2.03
N SER A 95 15.28 4.60 2.38
CA SER A 95 16.68 4.22 2.59
C SER A 95 17.49 4.21 1.29
N LEU A 96 16.89 3.84 0.14
CA LEU A 96 17.56 3.97 -1.17
C LEU A 96 17.97 5.42 -1.44
N TYR A 97 17.09 6.39 -1.19
CA TYR A 97 17.41 7.82 -1.37
C TYR A 97 18.49 8.29 -0.39
N ALA A 98 18.37 7.93 0.89
CA ALA A 98 19.37 8.30 1.88
C ALA A 98 20.79 7.81 1.52
N GLU A 99 20.90 6.59 1.02
CA GLU A 99 22.17 6.00 0.56
C GLU A 99 22.65 6.58 -0.77
N ALA A 100 21.73 6.96 -1.67
CA ALA A 100 22.06 7.56 -2.96
C ALA A 100 22.76 8.93 -2.83
N TYR A 101 22.54 9.66 -1.74
CA TYR A 101 23.32 10.86 -1.41
C TYR A 101 24.78 10.55 -1.10
N MET A 102 25.06 9.34 -0.60
CA MET A 102 26.37 8.97 -0.06
C MET A 102 27.25 8.23 -1.07
N GLN A 103 26.68 7.64 -2.11
CA GLN A 103 27.41 6.85 -3.10
C GLN A 103 26.62 6.69 -4.42
N SER A 104 27.34 6.28 -5.48
CA SER A 104 26.78 6.11 -6.82
C SER A 104 26.65 4.65 -7.28
N ASP A 105 27.18 3.70 -6.54
CA ASP A 105 27.10 2.27 -6.87
C ASP A 105 25.71 1.73 -6.51
N ILE A 106 24.88 1.49 -7.52
CA ILE A 106 23.48 1.07 -7.36
C ILE A 106 23.35 -0.21 -6.53
N LEU A 107 24.19 -1.20 -6.78
CA LEU A 107 24.12 -2.45 -6.01
C LEU A 107 24.47 -2.24 -4.51
N LYS A 108 25.43 -1.36 -4.24
CA LYS A 108 25.75 -1.01 -2.84
C LYS A 108 24.63 -0.21 -2.18
N ILE A 109 23.99 0.71 -2.90
CA ILE A 109 22.82 1.45 -2.42
C ILE A 109 21.73 0.46 -2.01
N ILE A 110 21.36 -0.47 -2.90
CA ILE A 110 20.34 -1.49 -2.65
C ILE A 110 20.70 -2.36 -1.43
N ASN A 111 21.93 -2.88 -1.38
CA ASN A 111 22.36 -3.76 -0.28
C ASN A 111 22.36 -3.03 1.08
N LYS A 112 22.71 -1.74 1.12
CA LYS A 112 22.66 -0.96 2.35
C LYS A 112 21.23 -0.62 2.77
N ALA A 113 20.36 -0.26 1.82
CA ALA A 113 18.94 -0.01 2.09
C ALA A 113 18.25 -1.24 2.69
N LEU A 114 18.59 -2.46 2.23
CA LEU A 114 18.11 -3.72 2.80
C LEU A 114 18.40 -3.89 4.29
N LEU A 115 19.48 -3.26 4.81
CA LEU A 115 19.81 -3.36 6.22
C LEU A 115 18.86 -2.55 7.13
N SER A 116 17.96 -1.75 6.57
CA SER A 116 16.96 -0.98 7.31
C SER A 116 15.65 -1.75 7.54
N ILE A 117 15.47 -2.90 6.89
CA ILE A 117 14.28 -3.75 7.02
C ILE A 117 14.65 -5.15 7.52
N PRO A 118 13.71 -5.91 8.13
CA PRO A 118 13.99 -7.24 8.64
C PRO A 118 14.43 -8.18 7.52
N ILE A 119 15.52 -8.91 7.75
CA ILE A 119 16.06 -9.90 6.77
C ILE A 119 15.07 -11.05 6.54
N GLU A 120 14.25 -11.36 7.51
CA GLU A 120 13.23 -12.41 7.49
C GLU A 120 11.97 -12.00 6.73
N SER A 121 11.77 -10.70 6.46
CA SER A 121 10.61 -10.19 5.71
C SER A 121 10.58 -10.75 4.29
N ASP A 122 9.39 -10.86 3.73
CA ASP A 122 9.24 -11.28 2.33
C ASP A 122 9.70 -10.17 1.38
N TYR A 123 9.60 -8.89 1.80
CA TYR A 123 10.18 -7.78 1.06
C TYR A 123 11.71 -7.92 0.90
N SER A 124 12.41 -8.24 1.98
CA SER A 124 13.86 -8.47 1.91
C SER A 124 14.20 -9.67 1.00
N LYS A 125 13.46 -10.75 1.12
CA LYS A 125 13.68 -11.98 0.32
C LYS A 125 13.45 -11.76 -1.18
N ILE A 126 12.40 -11.04 -1.58
CA ILE A 126 12.12 -10.78 -3.00
C ILE A 126 13.23 -9.91 -3.63
N ILE A 127 13.73 -8.90 -2.89
CA ILE A 127 14.85 -8.08 -3.38
C ILE A 127 16.14 -8.90 -3.52
N GLN A 128 16.42 -9.79 -2.57
CA GLN A 128 17.56 -10.71 -2.67
C GLN A 128 17.44 -11.66 -3.86
N ASP A 129 16.24 -12.17 -4.16
CA ASP A 129 15.96 -12.96 -5.36
C ASP A 129 16.26 -12.16 -6.63
N VAL A 130 15.84 -10.91 -6.74
CA VAL A 130 16.15 -10.05 -7.90
C VAL A 130 17.66 -9.91 -8.09
N ILE A 131 18.40 -9.65 -7.00
CA ILE A 131 19.88 -9.55 -7.05
C ILE A 131 20.50 -10.86 -7.52
N ALA A 132 20.02 -12.01 -7.02
CA ALA A 132 20.50 -13.33 -7.42
C ALA A 132 20.20 -13.62 -8.90
N TRP A 133 18.99 -13.35 -9.37
CA TRP A 133 18.61 -13.54 -10.77
C TRP A 133 19.31 -12.56 -11.72
N HIS A 134 19.57 -11.32 -11.29
CA HIS A 134 20.39 -10.40 -12.05
C HIS A 134 21.81 -10.96 -12.29
N LYS A 135 22.44 -11.56 -11.27
CA LYS A 135 23.73 -12.25 -11.43
C LYS A 135 23.65 -13.43 -12.40
N GLN A 136 22.52 -14.16 -12.40
CA GLN A 136 22.29 -15.31 -13.28
C GLN A 136 21.97 -14.89 -14.72
N TYR A 137 21.26 -13.78 -14.91
CA TYR A 137 20.79 -13.28 -16.21
C TYR A 137 21.22 -11.83 -16.44
N PRO A 138 22.51 -11.50 -16.47
CA PRO A 138 23.00 -10.12 -16.36
C PRO A 138 22.57 -9.20 -17.51
N THR A 139 22.15 -9.74 -18.65
CA THR A 139 21.74 -8.97 -19.84
C THR A 139 20.28 -9.16 -20.25
N ASP A 140 19.52 -9.99 -19.53
CA ASP A 140 18.14 -10.34 -19.87
C ASP A 140 17.20 -10.10 -18.67
N TRP A 141 16.78 -8.85 -18.50
CA TRP A 141 15.85 -8.46 -17.45
C TRP A 141 14.49 -9.19 -17.52
N ARG A 142 14.07 -9.63 -18.73
CA ARG A 142 12.79 -10.33 -18.92
C ARG A 142 12.82 -11.73 -18.31
N LYS A 143 13.98 -12.38 -18.22
CA LYS A 143 14.12 -13.65 -17.49
C LYS A 143 13.91 -13.40 -15.99
N THR A 144 14.60 -12.44 -15.40
CA THR A 144 14.41 -12.05 -14.00
C THR A 144 12.96 -11.69 -13.70
N TRP A 145 12.33 -10.92 -14.57
CA TRP A 145 10.90 -10.57 -14.45
C TRP A 145 10.01 -11.82 -14.45
N ARG A 146 10.25 -12.81 -15.33
CA ARG A 146 9.48 -14.06 -15.35
C ARG A 146 9.65 -14.89 -14.08
N GLU A 147 10.84 -14.94 -13.50
CA GLU A 147 11.07 -15.61 -12.21
C GLU A 147 10.30 -14.90 -11.08
N LEU A 148 10.29 -13.57 -11.04
CA LEU A 148 9.51 -12.77 -10.10
C LEU A 148 8.01 -13.07 -10.23
N GLU A 149 7.46 -12.96 -11.44
CA GLU A 149 6.05 -13.24 -11.71
C GLU A 149 5.63 -14.65 -11.29
N SER A 150 6.49 -15.64 -11.57
CA SER A 150 6.21 -17.04 -11.24
C SER A 150 6.22 -17.31 -9.74
N LYS A 151 7.19 -16.75 -9.01
CA LYS A 151 7.40 -17.06 -7.59
C LYS A 151 6.55 -16.20 -6.66
N TRP A 152 6.48 -14.90 -6.92
CA TRP A 152 5.97 -13.93 -5.94
C TRP A 152 4.58 -13.40 -6.23
N ARG A 153 4.19 -13.24 -7.50
CA ARG A 153 2.86 -12.72 -7.84
C ARG A 153 1.69 -13.51 -7.26
N PRO A 154 1.72 -14.85 -7.15
CA PRO A 154 0.62 -15.61 -6.57
C PRO A 154 0.38 -15.36 -5.07
N LEU A 155 1.33 -14.72 -4.37
CA LEU A 155 1.27 -14.44 -2.93
C LEU A 155 0.60 -13.11 -2.59
N ASN A 156 -0.08 -12.49 -3.55
CA ASN A 156 -0.84 -11.27 -3.34
C ASN A 156 -2.17 -11.52 -2.63
N ILE A 157 -2.53 -10.65 -1.69
CA ILE A 157 -3.71 -10.80 -0.83
C ILE A 157 -4.89 -9.97 -1.37
N CYS A 158 -4.77 -8.66 -1.43
CA CYS A 158 -5.90 -7.78 -1.69
C CYS A 158 -6.45 -7.91 -3.12
N GLU A 159 -5.58 -8.07 -4.11
CA GLU A 159 -5.94 -8.23 -5.52
C GLU A 159 -5.79 -9.69 -6.00
N ALA A 160 -5.95 -10.66 -5.07
CA ALA A 160 -5.79 -12.08 -5.35
C ALA A 160 -6.62 -12.53 -6.56
N GLY A 161 -5.94 -13.11 -7.57
CA GLY A 161 -6.55 -13.58 -8.82
C GLY A 161 -6.94 -12.49 -9.82
N LYS A 162 -6.68 -11.22 -9.56
CA LYS A 162 -6.84 -10.12 -10.52
C LYS A 162 -5.56 -9.93 -11.34
N LYS A 163 -5.69 -9.27 -12.50
CA LYS A 163 -4.55 -8.98 -13.37
C LYS A 163 -3.66 -7.87 -12.81
N PHE A 164 -4.27 -6.83 -12.23
CA PHE A 164 -3.58 -5.73 -11.59
C PHE A 164 -3.19 -6.10 -10.16
N ASN A 165 -1.98 -5.73 -9.75
CA ASN A 165 -1.40 -6.06 -8.46
C ASN A 165 -0.56 -4.88 -7.93
N ILE A 166 -0.91 -4.39 -6.76
CA ILE A 166 -0.25 -3.26 -6.09
C ILE A 166 0.46 -3.68 -4.79
N ASP A 167 0.77 -4.93 -4.64
CA ASP A 167 1.58 -5.45 -3.55
C ASP A 167 2.94 -4.73 -3.48
N ALA A 168 3.31 -4.21 -2.32
CA ALA A 168 4.53 -3.43 -2.13
C ALA A 168 5.79 -4.23 -2.48
N LYS A 169 5.85 -5.51 -2.11
CA LYS A 169 7.01 -6.37 -2.34
C LYS A 169 7.29 -6.54 -3.83
N LEU A 170 6.26 -6.88 -4.60
CA LEU A 170 6.39 -7.12 -6.04
C LEU A 170 6.77 -5.82 -6.78
N ASN A 171 6.11 -4.72 -6.47
CA ASN A 171 6.38 -3.42 -7.07
C ASN A 171 7.77 -2.88 -6.65
N GLY A 172 8.18 -3.06 -5.41
CA GLY A 172 9.54 -2.76 -4.95
C GLY A 172 10.62 -3.58 -5.70
N ALA A 173 10.33 -4.84 -6.01
CA ALA A 173 11.20 -5.68 -6.81
C ALA A 173 11.35 -5.17 -8.25
N TYR A 174 10.30 -4.60 -8.86
CA TYR A 174 10.40 -3.98 -10.19
C TYR A 174 11.25 -2.71 -10.18
N ILE A 175 11.19 -1.92 -9.11
CA ILE A 175 12.07 -0.75 -8.92
C ILE A 175 13.53 -1.20 -8.93
N VAL A 176 13.86 -2.22 -8.12
CA VAL A 176 15.23 -2.76 -8.04
C VAL A 176 15.67 -3.39 -9.36
N LEU A 177 14.79 -4.11 -10.05
CA LEU A 177 15.06 -4.67 -11.37
C LEU A 177 15.41 -3.56 -12.37
N GLY A 178 14.62 -2.49 -12.42
CA GLY A 178 14.88 -1.34 -13.27
C GLY A 178 16.22 -0.66 -12.97
N LEU A 179 16.53 -0.46 -11.69
CA LEU A 179 17.80 0.12 -11.25
C LEU A 179 19.03 -0.72 -11.66
N LEU A 180 18.97 -2.05 -11.47
CA LEU A 180 20.07 -2.94 -11.79
C LEU A 180 20.32 -3.07 -13.29
N TYR A 181 19.26 -3.28 -14.07
CA TYR A 181 19.38 -3.45 -15.53
C TYR A 181 19.45 -2.14 -16.31
N GLY A 182 19.07 -1.03 -15.67
CA GLY A 182 19.26 0.31 -16.21
C GLY A 182 20.72 0.74 -16.24
N GLU A 183 21.59 0.16 -15.39
CA GLU A 183 23.06 0.39 -15.37
C GLU A 183 23.43 1.90 -15.24
N GLY A 184 22.59 2.68 -14.55
CA GLY A 184 22.75 4.11 -14.36
C GLY A 184 22.30 4.98 -15.55
N ASP A 185 21.82 4.39 -16.66
CA ASP A 185 21.15 5.11 -17.71
C ASP A 185 19.72 5.46 -17.30
N PHE A 186 19.35 6.74 -17.40
CA PHE A 186 18.08 7.26 -16.90
C PHE A 186 16.89 6.74 -17.73
N ASP A 187 16.98 6.84 -19.05
CA ASP A 187 15.90 6.41 -19.95
C ASP A 187 15.71 4.90 -19.96
N LYS A 188 16.81 4.14 -19.95
CA LYS A 188 16.79 2.68 -19.87
C LYS A 188 16.16 2.22 -18.54
N THR A 189 16.48 2.89 -17.43
CA THR A 189 15.88 2.58 -16.11
C THR A 189 14.38 2.82 -16.13
N LEU A 190 13.94 3.97 -16.62
CA LEU A 190 12.51 4.29 -16.78
C LEU A 190 11.80 3.26 -17.66
N GLU A 191 12.36 2.94 -18.84
CA GLU A 191 11.75 1.99 -19.78
C GLU A 191 11.59 0.62 -19.16
N ILE A 192 12.64 0.07 -18.55
CA ILE A 192 12.60 -1.28 -17.99
C ILE A 192 11.60 -1.33 -16.82
N THR A 193 11.65 -0.37 -15.91
CA THR A 193 10.75 -0.34 -14.75
C THR A 193 9.29 -0.23 -15.17
N THR A 194 8.97 0.66 -16.12
CA THR A 194 7.62 0.80 -16.69
C THR A 194 7.13 -0.51 -17.32
N ARG A 195 8.00 -1.18 -18.07
CA ARG A 195 7.67 -2.44 -18.77
C ARG A 195 7.51 -3.65 -17.84
N CYS A 196 7.94 -3.57 -16.59
CA CYS A 196 7.64 -4.59 -15.59
C CYS A 196 6.15 -4.72 -15.33
N GLY A 197 5.39 -3.66 -15.55
CA GLY A 197 3.93 -3.65 -15.39
C GLY A 197 3.50 -3.27 -13.97
N GLN A 198 2.26 -3.59 -13.65
CA GLN A 198 1.58 -3.27 -12.41
C GLN A 198 1.53 -1.75 -12.20
N ASP A 199 2.16 -1.17 -11.20
CA ASP A 199 2.24 0.28 -11.02
C ASP A 199 3.30 0.90 -11.94
N SER A 200 2.91 1.14 -13.18
CA SER A 200 3.81 1.55 -14.26
C SER A 200 4.12 3.04 -14.31
N ASP A 201 3.68 3.83 -13.34
CA ASP A 201 3.98 5.25 -13.15
C ASP A 201 4.77 5.51 -11.85
N CYS A 202 4.35 4.96 -10.71
CA CYS A 202 5.08 5.16 -9.46
C CYS A 202 6.40 4.37 -9.41
N ASN A 203 6.43 3.10 -9.85
CA ASN A 203 7.66 2.33 -9.85
C ASN A 203 8.81 2.99 -10.64
N PRO A 204 8.62 3.43 -11.92
CA PRO A 204 9.67 4.14 -12.62
C PRO A 204 9.98 5.51 -12.01
N SER A 205 9.01 6.19 -11.37
CA SER A 205 9.24 7.42 -10.63
C SER A 205 10.23 7.21 -9.48
N ASN A 206 10.01 6.18 -8.64
CA ASN A 206 10.93 5.84 -7.55
C ASN A 206 12.33 5.47 -8.08
N ALA A 207 12.43 4.63 -9.13
CA ALA A 207 13.72 4.25 -9.72
C ALA A 207 14.47 5.47 -10.28
N ALA A 208 13.76 6.34 -11.02
CA ALA A 208 14.33 7.57 -11.57
C ALA A 208 14.77 8.54 -10.48
N ALA A 209 14.02 8.64 -9.38
CA ALA A 209 14.37 9.49 -8.25
C ALA A 209 15.67 9.06 -7.56
N VAL A 210 15.92 7.74 -7.40
CA VAL A 210 17.22 7.24 -6.93
C VAL A 210 18.36 7.72 -7.83
N LEU A 211 18.22 7.56 -9.16
CA LEU A 211 19.22 8.06 -10.12
C LEU A 211 19.33 9.59 -10.10
N GLY A 212 18.20 10.29 -9.88
CA GLY A 212 18.18 11.74 -9.73
C GLY A 212 18.99 12.22 -8.55
N VAL A 213 18.93 11.54 -7.41
CA VAL A 213 19.78 11.83 -6.24
C VAL A 213 21.25 11.56 -6.56
N VAL A 214 21.57 10.42 -7.17
CA VAL A 214 22.96 10.07 -7.55
C VAL A 214 23.57 11.07 -8.53
N LYS A 215 22.80 11.52 -9.53
CA LYS A 215 23.29 12.38 -10.62
C LYS A 215 23.22 13.87 -10.30
N GLY A 216 22.34 14.26 -9.39
CA GLY A 216 21.92 15.66 -9.21
C GLY A 216 21.12 16.19 -10.42
N PHE A 217 20.43 17.32 -10.25
CA PHE A 217 19.58 17.90 -11.28
C PHE A 217 20.34 18.20 -12.58
N SER A 218 21.56 18.72 -12.50
CA SER A 218 22.41 19.03 -13.67
C SER A 218 22.89 17.78 -14.43
N GLY A 219 22.90 16.61 -13.79
CA GLY A 219 23.26 15.33 -14.40
C GLY A 219 22.10 14.59 -15.08
N LEU A 220 20.86 15.11 -14.98
CA LEU A 220 19.72 14.54 -15.69
C LEU A 220 19.78 14.85 -17.18
N PRO A 221 19.15 14.04 -18.07
CA PRO A 221 19.03 14.39 -19.47
C PRO A 221 18.28 15.74 -19.66
N THR A 222 18.73 16.56 -20.62
CA THR A 222 18.26 17.94 -20.83
C THR A 222 16.73 18.01 -20.99
N ALA A 223 16.12 17.02 -21.65
CA ALA A 223 14.68 17.01 -21.87
C ALA A 223 13.89 17.06 -20.53
N TYR A 224 14.32 16.33 -19.50
CA TYR A 224 13.67 16.34 -18.18
C TYR A 224 13.94 17.64 -17.43
N GLN A 225 15.17 18.20 -17.52
CA GLN A 225 15.48 19.51 -16.94
C GLN A 225 14.59 20.61 -17.49
N GLU A 226 14.34 20.61 -18.80
CA GLU A 226 13.50 21.63 -19.46
C GLU A 226 12.03 21.55 -19.01
N VAL A 227 11.48 20.35 -18.81
CA VAL A 227 10.12 20.19 -18.25
C VAL A 227 10.02 20.83 -16.86
N VAL A 228 10.99 20.56 -15.98
CA VAL A 228 11.01 21.15 -14.64
C VAL A 228 11.14 22.68 -14.70
N LYS A 229 11.99 23.23 -15.59
CA LYS A 229 12.14 24.68 -15.76
C LYS A 229 10.84 25.34 -16.24
N GLN A 230 10.08 24.67 -17.11
CA GLN A 230 8.83 25.21 -17.69
C GLN A 230 7.65 25.10 -16.72
N MET A 231 7.55 24.02 -15.96
CA MET A 231 6.37 23.69 -15.16
C MET A 231 6.61 23.77 -13.64
N GLY A 232 7.85 24.02 -13.21
CA GLY A 232 8.24 23.91 -11.80
C GLY A 232 7.47 24.81 -10.83
N ASP A 233 6.89 25.93 -11.30
CA ASP A 233 6.06 26.83 -10.49
C ASP A 233 4.56 26.59 -10.65
N SER A 234 4.14 25.62 -11.49
CA SER A 234 2.74 25.24 -11.61
C SER A 234 2.27 24.55 -10.33
N LEU A 235 1.13 25.00 -9.78
CA LEU A 235 0.60 24.40 -8.55
C LEU A 235 0.10 22.98 -8.81
N PHE A 236 0.37 22.08 -7.87
CA PHE A 236 -0.25 20.76 -7.83
C PHE A 236 -1.73 20.88 -7.46
N LEU A 237 -2.55 19.95 -7.92
CA LEU A 237 -3.97 19.88 -7.55
C LEU A 237 -4.13 19.68 -6.03
N HIS A 238 -5.16 20.26 -5.47
CA HIS A 238 -5.54 20.15 -4.05
C HIS A 238 -4.48 20.62 -3.04
N THR A 239 -3.48 21.40 -3.46
CA THR A 239 -2.43 21.93 -2.59
C THR A 239 -1.97 23.31 -3.03
N SER A 240 -1.30 24.04 -2.14
CA SER A 240 -0.64 25.31 -2.44
C SER A 240 0.82 25.15 -2.87
N TYR A 241 1.30 23.91 -3.03
CA TYR A 241 2.67 23.65 -3.46
C TYR A 241 2.78 23.55 -4.98
N SER A 242 3.91 24.00 -5.49
CA SER A 242 4.46 23.66 -6.81
C SER A 242 5.68 22.76 -6.62
N PHE A 243 6.24 22.22 -7.70
CA PHE A 243 7.49 21.45 -7.63
C PHE A 243 8.61 22.26 -6.94
N ASN A 244 8.84 23.52 -7.38
CA ASN A 244 9.90 24.36 -6.82
C ASN A 244 9.69 24.67 -5.33
N THR A 245 8.47 24.97 -4.92
CA THR A 245 8.17 25.25 -3.52
C THR A 245 8.22 23.98 -2.66
N ALA A 246 7.85 22.81 -3.20
CA ALA A 246 7.98 21.54 -2.53
C ALA A 246 9.45 21.16 -2.30
N VAL A 247 10.31 21.30 -3.34
CA VAL A 247 11.77 21.11 -3.24
C VAL A 247 12.38 22.01 -2.16
N LYS A 248 12.04 23.32 -2.22
CA LYS A 248 12.53 24.26 -1.20
C LYS A 248 12.12 23.83 0.22
N LYS A 249 10.87 23.46 0.41
CA LYS A 249 10.35 23.08 1.73
C LYS A 249 10.97 21.77 2.23
N THR A 250 11.19 20.81 1.33
CA THR A 250 11.89 19.55 1.65
C THR A 250 13.34 19.83 2.08
N MET A 251 14.02 20.76 1.40
CA MET A 251 15.38 21.18 1.76
C MET A 251 15.42 21.87 3.13
N ASP A 252 14.47 22.78 3.41
CA ASP A 252 14.35 23.45 4.72
C ASP A 252 14.22 22.41 5.84
N TYR A 253 13.36 21.41 5.69
CA TYR A 253 13.20 20.32 6.65
C TYR A 253 14.45 19.41 6.73
N ALA A 254 15.12 19.14 5.60
CA ALA A 254 16.37 18.39 5.63
C ALA A 254 17.42 19.07 6.49
N PHE A 255 17.56 20.39 6.40
CA PHE A 255 18.49 21.16 7.22
C PHE A 255 18.14 21.14 8.72
N GLU A 256 16.84 21.23 9.05
CA GLU A 256 16.37 21.07 10.43
C GLU A 256 16.73 19.67 10.97
N ILE A 257 16.41 18.61 10.22
CA ILE A 257 16.67 17.22 10.62
C ILE A 257 18.17 16.93 10.74
N ILE A 258 18.99 17.44 9.82
CA ILE A 258 20.45 17.29 9.87
C ILE A 258 20.99 17.95 11.15
N SER A 259 20.56 19.16 11.47
CA SER A 259 20.96 19.89 12.67
C SER A 259 20.52 19.17 13.96
N GLU A 260 19.29 18.62 13.98
CA GLU A 260 18.78 17.82 15.11
C GLU A 260 19.55 16.51 15.33
N ASN A 261 20.26 16.03 14.30
CA ASN A 261 21.09 14.83 14.33
C ASN A 261 22.59 15.15 14.36
N GLU A 262 22.99 16.27 14.98
CA GLU A 262 24.37 16.67 15.21
C GLU A 262 25.17 16.97 13.93
N GLY A 263 24.49 17.29 12.83
CA GLY A 263 25.08 17.79 11.59
C GLY A 263 25.23 19.31 11.60
N GLU A 264 26.00 19.85 10.68
CA GLU A 264 26.28 21.27 10.57
C GLU A 264 25.84 21.83 9.19
N ILE A 265 25.17 22.98 9.22
CA ILE A 265 24.79 23.72 8.01
C ILE A 265 25.68 24.95 7.90
N MET A 266 26.48 25.03 6.85
CA MET A 266 27.33 26.16 6.51
C MET A 266 26.92 26.77 5.18
N ASP A 267 27.41 27.94 4.83
CA ASP A 267 26.99 28.70 3.63
C ASP A 267 26.97 27.87 2.32
N THR A 268 27.99 27.03 2.13
CA THR A 268 28.16 26.25 0.88
C THR A 268 28.32 24.75 1.13
N THR A 269 28.27 24.31 2.37
CA THR A 269 28.56 22.93 2.74
C THR A 269 27.61 22.46 3.84
N VAL A 270 27.22 21.23 3.74
CA VAL A 270 26.42 20.54 4.75
C VAL A 270 27.20 19.33 5.24
N VAL A 271 27.41 19.24 6.56
CA VAL A 271 28.03 18.08 7.20
C VAL A 271 26.92 17.21 7.78
N VAL A 272 26.85 15.96 7.35
CA VAL A 272 25.87 14.99 7.83
C VAL A 272 26.56 13.99 8.77
N ASN A 273 26.00 13.79 9.94
CA ASN A 273 26.39 12.70 10.83
C ASN A 273 25.80 11.38 10.33
N ILE A 274 26.62 10.60 9.61
CA ILE A 274 26.18 9.36 8.96
C ILE A 274 25.82 8.29 9.98
N GLN A 275 24.62 7.75 9.87
CA GLN A 275 24.12 6.70 10.76
C GLN A 275 24.30 5.31 10.12
N LYS A 276 24.54 4.29 10.97
CA LYS A 276 24.52 2.90 10.51
C LYS A 276 23.07 2.43 10.38
N PRO A 277 22.71 1.70 9.30
CA PRO A 277 21.40 1.08 9.20
C PRO A 277 21.12 0.14 10.37
N VAL A 278 19.90 0.13 10.84
CA VAL A 278 19.37 -0.82 11.84
C VAL A 278 18.00 -1.26 11.33
N ALA A 279 17.80 -2.56 11.24
CA ALA A 279 16.52 -3.08 10.77
C ALA A 279 15.38 -2.72 11.71
N LEU A 280 14.21 -2.41 11.15
CA LEU A 280 12.97 -2.38 11.92
C LEU A 280 12.71 -3.76 12.55
N PRO A 281 11.95 -3.83 13.66
CA PRO A 281 11.49 -5.11 14.18
C PRO A 281 10.59 -5.80 13.15
N ILE A 282 10.58 -7.14 13.19
CA ILE A 282 9.60 -7.88 12.39
C ILE A 282 8.22 -7.69 13.00
N GLU A 283 7.24 -7.47 12.16
CA GLU A 283 5.84 -7.28 12.54
C GLU A 283 5.01 -8.48 12.10
N ASP A 284 3.93 -8.74 12.83
CA ASP A 284 2.90 -9.67 12.42
C ASP A 284 2.14 -9.07 11.22
N ALA A 285 2.59 -9.39 10.02
CA ALA A 285 1.92 -9.05 8.78
C ALA A 285 0.87 -10.12 8.43
N PHE A 286 0.35 -10.07 7.21
CA PHE A 286 -0.48 -11.15 6.70
C PHE A 286 0.27 -12.49 6.70
N PRO A 287 -0.41 -13.60 7.04
CA PRO A 287 0.19 -14.92 6.82
C PRO A 287 0.45 -15.13 5.33
N ARG A 288 1.40 -15.99 5.01
CA ARG A 288 1.58 -16.41 3.62
C ARG A 288 0.37 -17.19 3.16
N ILE A 289 -0.50 -16.54 2.41
CA ILE A 289 -1.73 -17.10 1.88
C ILE A 289 -1.81 -16.90 0.37
N THR A 290 -2.59 -17.73 -0.28
CA THR A 290 -2.89 -17.63 -1.69
C THR A 290 -4.39 -17.75 -1.91
N LEU A 291 -4.84 -17.28 -3.08
CA LEU A 291 -6.21 -17.45 -3.51
C LEU A 291 -6.58 -18.95 -3.59
N SER A 292 -7.61 -19.34 -2.84
CA SER A 292 -8.22 -20.66 -2.98
C SER A 292 -9.42 -20.61 -3.93
N LYS A 293 -10.34 -19.67 -3.72
CA LYS A 293 -11.58 -19.56 -4.52
C LYS A 293 -12.05 -18.10 -4.51
N ARG A 294 -12.54 -17.62 -5.65
CA ARG A 294 -13.31 -16.38 -5.76
C ARG A 294 -14.77 -16.72 -6.02
N LEU A 295 -15.67 -16.13 -5.25
CA LEU A 295 -17.11 -16.29 -5.32
C LEU A 295 -17.69 -14.95 -5.75
N THR A 296 -18.50 -14.95 -6.79
CA THR A 296 -19.26 -13.78 -7.26
C THR A 296 -20.75 -14.00 -7.03
N ILE A 297 -21.48 -12.92 -6.85
CA ILE A 297 -22.95 -12.98 -6.89
C ILE A 297 -23.35 -13.05 -8.37
N ASP A 298 -23.96 -14.17 -8.78
CA ASP A 298 -24.63 -14.34 -10.06
C ASP A 298 -25.81 -15.31 -9.91
N LYS A 299 -26.72 -15.31 -10.89
CA LYS A 299 -27.91 -16.16 -10.82
C LYS A 299 -27.62 -17.66 -10.72
N GLU A 300 -26.51 -18.10 -11.31
CA GLU A 300 -26.16 -19.53 -11.36
C GLU A 300 -25.45 -19.97 -10.07
N LYS A 301 -24.74 -19.05 -9.39
CA LYS A 301 -23.93 -19.33 -8.20
C LYS A 301 -24.56 -18.89 -6.87
N GLN A 302 -25.79 -18.38 -6.86
CA GLN A 302 -26.52 -18.08 -5.62
C GLN A 302 -26.64 -19.28 -4.68
N SER A 303 -26.60 -20.50 -5.21
CA SER A 303 -26.67 -21.74 -4.40
C SER A 303 -25.50 -21.93 -3.44
N GLU A 304 -24.40 -21.22 -3.62
CA GLU A 304 -23.25 -21.25 -2.68
C GLU A 304 -23.51 -20.40 -1.43
N TRP A 305 -24.45 -19.44 -1.51
CA TRP A 305 -24.84 -18.57 -0.43
C TRP A 305 -26.14 -19.01 0.23
N ASN A 306 -26.16 -19.11 1.54
CA ASN A 306 -27.40 -19.33 2.29
C ASN A 306 -28.01 -17.96 2.64
N ILE A 307 -29.15 -17.67 2.00
CA ILE A 307 -29.84 -16.37 2.08
C ILE A 307 -31.12 -16.54 2.90
N ARG A 308 -31.31 -15.71 3.91
CA ARG A 308 -32.52 -15.64 4.72
C ARG A 308 -33.05 -14.22 4.75
N GLY A 309 -34.35 -14.07 4.58
CA GLY A 309 -35.03 -12.77 4.58
C GLY A 309 -35.29 -12.21 3.18
N ALA A 310 -35.42 -10.89 3.08
CA ALA A 310 -35.89 -10.21 1.87
C ALA A 310 -34.75 -9.56 1.07
N TRP A 311 -33.70 -10.32 0.79
CA TRP A 311 -32.62 -9.88 -0.08
C TRP A 311 -33.11 -9.71 -1.52
N THR A 312 -32.64 -8.66 -2.15
CA THR A 312 -32.93 -8.34 -3.56
C THR A 312 -31.62 -8.48 -4.36
N ILE A 313 -31.74 -9.06 -5.56
CA ILE A 313 -30.63 -9.03 -6.52
C ILE A 313 -30.80 -7.80 -7.43
N ASP A 314 -29.71 -7.13 -7.77
CA ASP A 314 -29.75 -6.00 -8.70
C ASP A 314 -30.09 -6.45 -10.15
N LYS A 315 -30.37 -5.48 -11.02
CA LYS A 315 -30.77 -5.77 -12.42
C LYS A 315 -29.68 -6.48 -13.22
N GLU A 316 -28.42 -6.26 -12.86
CA GLU A 316 -27.24 -6.85 -13.52
C GLU A 316 -26.90 -8.23 -12.96
N ASN A 317 -27.59 -8.67 -11.90
CA ASN A 317 -27.37 -9.91 -11.16
C ASN A 317 -25.96 -10.05 -10.57
N THR A 318 -25.38 -8.93 -10.15
CA THR A 318 -24.02 -8.87 -9.62
C THR A 318 -23.96 -8.54 -8.14
N VAL A 319 -25.08 -8.13 -7.53
CA VAL A 319 -25.17 -7.71 -6.14
C VAL A 319 -26.42 -8.25 -5.47
N LEU A 320 -26.24 -8.81 -4.26
CA LEU A 320 -27.34 -9.05 -3.32
C LEU A 320 -27.35 -7.91 -2.30
N TYR A 321 -28.51 -7.28 -2.11
CA TYR A 321 -28.64 -6.22 -1.12
C TYR A 321 -29.91 -6.33 -0.29
N SER A 322 -29.82 -5.86 0.96
CA SER A 322 -30.96 -5.68 1.86
C SER A 322 -30.79 -4.45 2.76
N ASN A 323 -31.90 -3.90 3.21
CA ASN A 323 -31.96 -2.84 4.23
C ASN A 323 -32.83 -3.22 5.43
N LYS A 324 -33.29 -4.47 5.51
CA LYS A 324 -34.20 -4.95 6.55
C LYS A 324 -33.44 -5.57 7.71
N ALA A 325 -33.72 -5.12 8.91
CA ALA A 325 -33.16 -5.70 10.12
C ALA A 325 -33.49 -7.20 10.23
N GLY A 326 -32.47 -7.99 10.58
CA GLY A 326 -32.60 -9.44 10.73
C GLY A 326 -32.41 -10.25 9.44
N ASP A 327 -32.32 -9.61 8.26
CA ASP A 327 -31.94 -10.33 7.05
C ASP A 327 -30.50 -10.86 7.17
N GLU A 328 -30.29 -12.11 6.75
CA GLU A 328 -29.01 -12.79 6.88
C GLU A 328 -28.50 -13.33 5.55
N ILE A 329 -27.19 -13.28 5.39
CA ILE A 329 -26.48 -14.01 4.33
C ILE A 329 -25.30 -14.75 4.94
N SER A 330 -25.10 -16.01 4.56
CA SER A 330 -23.98 -16.81 5.06
C SER A 330 -23.35 -17.67 3.99
N LEU A 331 -22.09 -18.00 4.19
CA LEU A 331 -21.27 -18.82 3.30
C LEU A 331 -20.43 -19.78 4.13
N THR A 332 -20.42 -21.06 3.74
CA THR A 332 -19.48 -22.06 4.27
C THR A 332 -18.32 -22.23 3.27
N PHE A 333 -17.08 -22.23 3.79
CA PHE A 333 -15.88 -22.32 2.98
C PHE A 333 -14.81 -23.18 3.64
N ASP A 334 -13.94 -23.81 2.88
CA ASP A 334 -12.74 -24.52 3.33
C ASP A 334 -11.50 -23.66 3.03
N GLY A 335 -10.81 -23.24 4.09
CA GLY A 335 -9.67 -22.36 3.96
C GLY A 335 -9.14 -21.86 5.31
N THR A 336 -8.18 -20.91 5.25
CA THR A 336 -7.60 -20.24 6.42
C THR A 336 -8.02 -18.77 6.51
N GLY A 337 -8.82 -18.29 5.56
CA GLY A 337 -9.30 -16.91 5.57
C GLY A 337 -10.32 -16.62 4.50
N ILE A 338 -11.04 -15.51 4.70
CA ILE A 338 -12.04 -15.02 3.76
C ILE A 338 -12.07 -13.49 3.80
N SER A 339 -12.27 -12.87 2.63
CA SER A 339 -12.72 -11.48 2.52
C SER A 339 -14.10 -11.42 1.87
N ILE A 340 -14.96 -10.51 2.36
CA ILE A 340 -16.28 -10.22 1.79
C ILE A 340 -16.18 -8.93 1.01
N GLU A 341 -16.59 -8.97 -0.24
CA GLU A 341 -16.67 -7.81 -1.14
C GLU A 341 -18.11 -7.27 -1.13
N GLY A 342 -18.25 -5.95 -1.09
CA GLY A 342 -19.57 -5.31 -1.02
C GLY A 342 -19.51 -3.83 -1.35
N TRP A 343 -20.40 -3.05 -0.75
CA TRP A 343 -20.54 -1.63 -1.02
C TRP A 343 -20.17 -0.76 0.17
N TRP A 344 -19.49 0.34 -0.10
CA TRP A 344 -19.45 1.53 0.73
C TRP A 344 -20.17 2.66 -0.01
N VAL A 345 -21.33 3.03 0.50
CA VAL A 345 -22.27 3.94 -0.18
C VAL A 345 -22.87 4.95 0.80
N LYS A 346 -23.39 6.06 0.28
CA LYS A 346 -23.97 7.15 1.10
C LYS A 346 -25.20 6.75 1.91
N ASP A 347 -25.91 5.74 1.48
CA ASP A 347 -27.06 5.14 2.16
C ASP A 347 -26.73 3.80 2.84
N GLY A 348 -25.42 3.53 3.06
CA GLY A 348 -24.92 2.35 3.71
C GLY A 348 -25.38 2.25 5.16
N GLY A 349 -25.71 1.03 5.57
CA GLY A 349 -26.13 0.67 6.92
C GLY A 349 -25.07 -0.10 7.68
N LYS A 350 -25.48 -0.68 8.82
CA LYS A 350 -24.65 -1.52 9.69
C LYS A 350 -25.06 -2.98 9.63
N ALA A 351 -24.05 -3.86 9.74
CA ALA A 351 -24.28 -5.30 9.82
C ALA A 351 -23.34 -5.93 10.83
N ASP A 352 -23.81 -6.98 11.51
CA ASP A 352 -23.01 -7.79 12.42
C ASP A 352 -22.39 -8.97 11.67
N ILE A 353 -21.11 -9.20 11.90
CA ILE A 353 -20.35 -10.32 11.32
C ILE A 353 -20.13 -11.39 12.40
N TYR A 354 -20.40 -12.63 12.00
CA TYR A 354 -20.13 -13.83 12.77
C TYR A 354 -19.24 -14.78 11.98
N VAL A 355 -18.29 -15.41 12.64
CA VAL A 355 -17.49 -16.51 12.10
C VAL A 355 -17.61 -17.69 13.06
N ASP A 356 -18.03 -18.86 12.53
CA ASP A 356 -18.29 -20.08 13.30
C ASP A 356 -19.27 -19.86 14.47
N GLY A 357 -20.27 -19.02 14.24
CA GLY A 357 -21.27 -18.65 15.23
C GLY A 357 -20.83 -17.60 16.25
N ILE A 358 -19.54 -17.22 16.26
CA ILE A 358 -18.98 -16.23 17.18
C ILE A 358 -19.04 -14.84 16.54
N TRP A 359 -19.66 -13.89 17.24
CA TRP A 359 -19.64 -12.47 16.82
C TRP A 359 -18.21 -11.94 16.77
N LYS A 360 -17.88 -11.24 15.70
CA LYS A 360 -16.56 -10.64 15.49
C LYS A 360 -16.60 -9.12 15.62
N ARG A 361 -17.41 -8.46 14.83
CA ARG A 361 -17.61 -6.99 14.89
C ARG A 361 -18.85 -6.56 14.14
N THR A 362 -19.30 -5.34 14.40
CA THR A 362 -20.24 -4.63 13.53
C THR A 362 -19.45 -3.86 12.48
N ILE A 363 -19.81 -4.03 11.20
CA ILE A 363 -19.31 -3.21 10.10
C ILE A 363 -20.28 -2.07 9.82
N ASP A 364 -19.76 -0.96 9.29
CA ASP A 364 -20.52 0.19 8.81
C ASP A 364 -20.22 0.38 7.32
N CYS A 365 -21.22 0.24 6.47
CA CYS A 365 -21.10 0.34 5.02
C CYS A 365 -21.33 1.76 4.49
N PHE A 366 -21.45 2.75 5.38
CA PHE A 366 -21.50 4.15 4.96
C PHE A 366 -20.13 4.64 4.46
N PHE A 367 -20.13 5.28 3.29
CA PHE A 367 -19.01 6.03 2.77
C PHE A 367 -19.50 7.03 1.72
N TYR A 368 -19.16 8.29 1.91
CA TYR A 368 -19.48 9.34 0.95
C TYR A 368 -18.53 10.53 1.15
N TYR A 369 -17.35 10.42 0.54
CA TYR A 369 -16.35 11.46 0.55
C TYR A 369 -15.99 11.83 -0.88
N ALA A 370 -15.86 13.12 -1.17
CA ALA A 370 -15.62 13.63 -2.51
C ALA A 370 -16.63 13.10 -3.55
N GLU A 371 -17.90 12.99 -3.13
CA GLU A 371 -19.00 12.50 -3.98
C GLU A 371 -18.74 11.10 -4.57
N GLN A 372 -17.99 10.27 -3.89
CA GLN A 372 -17.63 8.92 -4.36
C GLN A 372 -18.26 7.83 -3.50
N GLU A 373 -18.66 6.79 -4.18
CA GLU A 373 -19.08 5.51 -3.61
C GLU A 373 -18.10 4.43 -4.06
N HIS A 374 -17.91 3.41 -3.23
CA HIS A 374 -17.08 2.27 -3.58
C HIS A 374 -17.93 1.01 -3.66
N ARG A 375 -17.87 0.33 -4.80
CA ARG A 375 -18.61 -0.90 -5.08
C ARG A 375 -17.63 -2.01 -5.45
N GLY A 376 -17.85 -3.23 -4.91
CA GLY A 376 -16.93 -4.35 -5.08
C GLY A 376 -15.64 -4.19 -4.27
N ILE A 377 -15.71 -3.50 -3.14
CA ILE A 377 -14.59 -3.28 -2.21
C ILE A 377 -14.67 -4.24 -1.03
N ASN A 378 -13.54 -4.50 -0.36
CA ASN A 378 -13.54 -5.26 0.88
C ASN A 378 -14.34 -4.52 1.96
N ILE A 379 -15.37 -5.19 2.52
CA ILE A 379 -16.16 -4.67 3.65
C ILE A 379 -15.85 -5.40 4.95
N TYR A 380 -15.30 -6.60 4.88
CA TYR A 380 -14.83 -7.40 6.01
C TYR A 380 -13.85 -8.47 5.55
N HIS A 381 -12.85 -8.79 6.36
CA HIS A 381 -11.97 -9.93 6.16
C HIS A 381 -11.49 -10.53 7.49
N ILE A 382 -11.07 -11.78 7.42
CA ILE A 382 -10.35 -12.52 8.45
C ILE A 382 -9.43 -13.52 7.75
N LEU A 383 -8.12 -13.52 8.05
CA LEU A 383 -7.10 -14.23 7.27
C LEU A 383 -6.23 -15.20 8.08
N ASN A 384 -6.53 -15.40 9.37
CA ASN A 384 -5.74 -16.21 10.30
C ASN A 384 -6.55 -17.31 10.98
N LEU A 385 -7.52 -17.87 10.28
CA LEU A 385 -8.29 -19.02 10.78
C LEU A 385 -7.45 -20.31 10.68
N PRO A 386 -7.68 -21.31 11.55
CA PRO A 386 -7.15 -22.64 11.33
C PRO A 386 -7.59 -23.22 9.98
N GLN A 387 -6.77 -24.09 9.36
CA GLN A 387 -7.21 -24.76 8.14
C GLN A 387 -8.42 -25.66 8.42
N GLY A 388 -9.50 -25.46 7.69
CA GLY A 388 -10.73 -26.25 7.86
C GLY A 388 -11.98 -25.59 7.26
N ASN A 389 -13.12 -26.19 7.58
CA ASN A 389 -14.42 -25.65 7.22
C ASN A 389 -14.86 -24.59 8.22
N HIS A 390 -15.17 -23.42 7.69
CA HIS A 390 -15.65 -22.26 8.46
C HIS A 390 -16.95 -21.73 7.87
N THR A 391 -17.73 -21.05 8.69
CA THR A 391 -18.95 -20.36 8.26
C THR A 391 -18.86 -18.88 8.61
N ILE A 392 -18.93 -18.01 7.59
CA ILE A 392 -19.14 -16.59 7.80
C ILE A 392 -20.62 -16.26 7.65
N ARG A 393 -21.16 -15.44 8.55
CA ARG A 393 -22.54 -14.97 8.51
C ARG A 393 -22.60 -13.47 8.78
N LEU A 394 -23.34 -12.77 7.94
CA LEU A 394 -23.62 -11.34 8.04
C LEU A 394 -25.10 -11.15 8.35
N VAL A 395 -25.43 -10.32 9.34
CA VAL A 395 -26.78 -9.98 9.78
C VAL A 395 -27.00 -8.48 9.65
N VAL A 396 -27.96 -8.08 8.82
CA VAL A 396 -28.34 -6.67 8.65
C VAL A 396 -28.97 -6.15 9.93
N LYS A 397 -28.45 -5.03 10.46
CA LYS A 397 -28.99 -4.44 11.70
C LYS A 397 -30.19 -3.54 11.48
N GLY A 398 -30.39 -3.00 10.28
CA GLY A 398 -31.37 -1.93 10.05
C GLY A 398 -30.99 -0.61 10.72
N GLU A 399 -29.75 -0.49 11.19
CA GLU A 399 -29.16 0.68 11.83
C GLU A 399 -28.24 1.42 10.86
N LYS A 400 -28.00 2.70 11.13
CA LYS A 400 -27.10 3.54 10.36
C LYS A 400 -26.42 4.58 11.25
N ARG A 401 -25.34 5.20 10.76
CA ARG A 401 -24.79 6.41 11.39
C ARG A 401 -25.63 7.64 10.99
N ALA A 402 -25.45 8.74 11.71
CA ALA A 402 -26.25 9.96 11.51
C ALA A 402 -26.12 10.52 10.09
N GLU A 403 -24.93 10.44 9.50
CA GLU A 403 -24.62 10.97 8.18
C GLU A 403 -25.20 10.14 7.04
N SER A 404 -25.52 8.86 7.28
CA SER A 404 -26.08 8.00 6.26
C SER A 404 -27.54 8.32 5.95
N THR A 405 -27.92 8.24 4.68
CA THR A 405 -29.29 8.46 4.21
C THR A 405 -30.15 7.19 4.25
N GLY A 406 -29.53 5.98 4.46
CA GLY A 406 -30.23 4.69 4.45
C GLY A 406 -29.52 3.65 5.32
N THR A 407 -29.98 2.39 5.20
CA THR A 407 -29.50 1.24 5.96
C THR A 407 -29.09 0.07 5.06
N ILE A 408 -28.73 0.35 3.81
CA ILE A 408 -28.46 -0.68 2.80
C ILE A 408 -27.16 -1.42 3.08
N ILE A 409 -27.17 -2.72 2.89
CA ILE A 409 -26.00 -3.60 2.86
C ILE A 409 -26.00 -4.29 1.50
N GLY A 410 -24.89 -4.12 0.74
CA GLY A 410 -24.72 -4.75 -0.56
C GLY A 410 -23.52 -5.70 -0.54
N ILE A 411 -23.70 -6.93 -1.04
CA ILE A 411 -22.67 -7.98 -1.15
C ILE A 411 -22.46 -8.28 -2.64
N THR A 412 -21.21 -8.22 -3.10
CA THR A 412 -20.82 -8.51 -4.49
C THR A 412 -20.07 -9.83 -4.64
N GLY A 413 -19.50 -10.36 -3.56
CA GLY A 413 -18.76 -11.61 -3.59
C GLY A 413 -17.93 -11.88 -2.35
N ALA A 414 -17.07 -12.88 -2.47
CA ALA A 414 -16.10 -13.25 -1.45
C ALA A 414 -14.84 -13.85 -2.09
N VAL A 415 -13.71 -13.72 -1.38
CA VAL A 415 -12.45 -14.37 -1.72
C VAL A 415 -12.04 -15.27 -0.58
N VAL A 416 -11.81 -16.55 -0.86
CA VAL A 416 -11.35 -17.56 0.10
C VAL A 416 -9.86 -17.78 -0.09
N TYR A 417 -9.14 -17.82 1.01
CA TYR A 417 -7.68 -17.97 1.04
C TYR A 417 -7.25 -19.28 1.73
N LYS A 418 -6.07 -19.76 1.35
CA LYS A 418 -5.37 -20.88 2.00
C LYS A 418 -3.94 -20.50 2.34
N THR A 419 -3.47 -20.95 3.50
CA THR A 419 -2.06 -20.81 3.87
C THR A 419 -1.17 -21.58 2.89
N VAL A 420 -0.06 -20.97 2.51
CA VAL A 420 1.02 -21.61 1.74
C VAL A 420 2.10 -22.04 2.72
N PRO A 421 2.63 -23.27 2.60
CA PRO A 421 3.72 -23.75 3.44
C PRO A 421 4.98 -22.90 3.42
#